data_cf54daf3f9ffaf9b878fc8e4175ceea9
#
_entry.id   cf54daf3f9ffaf9b878fc8e4175ceea9
#
_cell.length_a   1.000
_cell.length_b   1.000
_cell.length_c   1.000
_cell.angle_alpha   90.00
_cell.angle_beta   90.00
_cell.angle_gamma   90.00
#
_symmetry.space_group_name_H-M   'P 1'
#
loop_
_entity.id
_entity.type
_entity.pdbx_description
1 polymer ?
#
loop_
_entity_poly.entity_id
_entity_poly.type
_entity_poly.pdbx_seq_one_letter_code
_entity_poly.pdbx_strand_id
1 'polypeptide(L)'
;LAHGGSGHKRSEKMVAMATWISEGFGWNAVSIDGPAHGDRGPVQKSTDPAYREMWQRPDVVGTMVEDWKYVINAFVELDSTDSERIGFWGLSMGTMFGIPYVASDSRIKAAVLGKSGLTGSSVERSGIRPYFEESAPQIMQPVLFSIQWDDERFDRQGQLELFDLIGSSDKRLHAYPGKHQDRGPEALQVQAEFLKRYLE
;
A
#
# COMPACT_ATOMS: atom_id res chain seq x y z
N LEU A 1 3.81 -6.41 -2.84
CA LEU A 1 2.76 -6.49 -1.82
C LEU A 1 3.23 -5.82 -0.53
N ALA A 2 2.53 -4.78 -0.06
CA ALA A 2 2.83 -4.07 1.18
C ALA A 2 1.80 -4.40 2.26
N HIS A 3 2.27 -4.87 3.43
CA HIS A 3 1.40 -5.24 4.55
C HIS A 3 0.86 -4.02 5.33
N GLY A 4 -0.23 -4.23 6.06
CA GLY A 4 -0.77 -3.22 6.98
C GLY A 4 -0.06 -3.19 8.33
N GLY A 5 -0.38 -2.21 9.18
CA GLY A 5 0.30 -1.95 10.45
C GLY A 5 0.21 -3.03 11.55
N SER A 6 -0.50 -4.13 11.29
CA SER A 6 -0.54 -5.30 12.19
C SER A 6 -0.09 -6.57 11.45
N GLY A 7 0.74 -6.43 10.43
CA GLY A 7 1.26 -7.53 9.62
C GLY A 7 2.77 -7.46 9.47
N HIS A 8 3.29 -8.41 8.73
CA HIS A 8 4.68 -8.47 8.27
C HIS A 8 4.74 -9.36 7.01
N LYS A 9 5.86 -9.35 6.28
CA LYS A 9 6.01 -10.07 5.01
C LYS A 9 5.66 -11.57 5.06
N ARG A 10 5.85 -12.23 6.22
CA ARG A 10 5.54 -13.66 6.44
C ARG A 10 4.23 -13.89 7.19
N SER A 11 3.41 -12.86 7.41
CA SER A 11 2.10 -13.07 8.05
C SER A 11 1.23 -13.96 7.16
N GLU A 12 0.37 -14.78 7.77
CA GLU A 12 -0.49 -15.72 7.07
C GLU A 12 -1.25 -15.06 5.91
N LYS A 13 -1.79 -13.86 6.15
CA LYS A 13 -2.52 -13.09 5.11
C LYS A 13 -1.65 -12.70 3.93
N MET A 14 -0.39 -12.32 4.17
CA MET A 14 0.53 -11.92 3.09
C MET A 14 0.98 -13.13 2.29
N VAL A 15 1.30 -14.24 2.96
CA VAL A 15 1.66 -15.49 2.31
C VAL A 15 0.49 -16.03 1.49
N ALA A 16 -0.71 -16.11 2.07
CA ALA A 16 -1.91 -16.55 1.35
C ALA A 16 -2.21 -15.69 0.12
N MET A 17 -2.05 -14.37 0.22
CA MET A 17 -2.24 -13.45 -0.90
C MET A 17 -1.18 -13.65 -1.99
N ALA A 18 0.09 -13.79 -1.61
CA ALA A 18 1.16 -14.06 -2.57
C ALA A 18 0.95 -15.40 -3.31
N THR A 19 0.58 -16.47 -2.57
CA THR A 19 0.25 -17.77 -3.15
C THR A 19 -0.94 -17.66 -4.12
N TRP A 20 -2.02 -17.02 -3.70
CA TRP A 20 -3.20 -16.84 -4.54
C TRP A 20 -2.90 -16.07 -5.84
N ILE A 21 -2.06 -15.03 -5.77
CA ILE A 21 -1.60 -14.28 -6.93
C ILE A 21 -0.75 -15.16 -7.85
N SER A 22 0.21 -15.89 -7.29
CA SER A 22 1.10 -16.74 -8.09
C SER A 22 0.35 -17.89 -8.76
N GLU A 23 -0.55 -18.58 -8.05
CA GLU A 23 -1.32 -19.69 -8.59
C GLU A 23 -2.43 -19.23 -9.55
N GLY A 24 -3.09 -18.10 -9.24
CA GLY A 24 -4.24 -17.63 -10.01
C GLY A 24 -3.88 -16.83 -11.27
N PHE A 25 -2.76 -16.11 -11.26
CA PHE A 25 -2.36 -15.20 -12.34
C PHE A 25 -0.97 -15.53 -12.92
N GLY A 26 -0.21 -16.45 -12.33
CA GLY A 26 1.16 -16.75 -12.76
C GLY A 26 2.15 -15.62 -12.49
N TRP A 27 1.84 -14.68 -11.59
CA TRP A 27 2.71 -13.55 -11.29
C TRP A 27 3.67 -13.84 -10.14
N ASN A 28 4.85 -13.27 -10.22
CA ASN A 28 5.74 -13.22 -9.07
C ASN A 28 5.21 -12.22 -8.04
N ALA A 29 5.35 -12.56 -6.76
CA ALA A 29 4.94 -11.67 -5.66
C ALA A 29 6.10 -11.46 -4.69
N VAL A 30 6.41 -10.21 -4.39
CA VAL A 30 7.41 -9.82 -3.39
C VAL A 30 6.79 -8.99 -2.28
N SER A 31 7.24 -9.21 -1.06
CA SER A 31 6.86 -8.41 0.10
C SER A 31 8.07 -8.20 1.01
N ILE A 32 8.17 -7.01 1.58
CA ILE A 32 9.19 -6.66 2.58
C ILE A 32 8.53 -6.24 3.89
N ASP A 33 9.26 -6.35 4.99
CA ASP A 33 8.80 -5.85 6.27
C ASP A 33 8.84 -4.33 6.29
N GLY A 34 7.75 -3.72 6.74
CA GLY A 34 7.74 -2.31 7.08
C GLY A 34 8.70 -2.00 8.25
N PRO A 35 9.06 -0.72 8.47
CA PRO A 35 9.91 -0.35 9.58
C PRO A 35 9.36 -0.88 10.91
N ALA A 36 10.22 -1.43 11.74
CA ALA A 36 9.91 -2.05 13.03
C ALA A 36 8.95 -3.27 13.01
N HIS A 37 8.64 -3.84 11.84
CA HIS A 37 7.81 -5.04 11.72
C HIS A 37 8.64 -6.27 11.35
N GLY A 38 8.12 -7.47 11.65
CA GLY A 38 8.73 -8.74 11.28
C GLY A 38 10.18 -8.86 11.72
N ASP A 39 11.09 -9.13 10.77
CA ASP A 39 12.53 -9.26 11.06
C ASP A 39 13.20 -7.90 11.43
N ARG A 40 12.48 -6.78 11.26
CA ARG A 40 13.00 -5.42 11.50
C ARG A 40 12.62 -4.85 12.88
N GLY A 41 11.83 -5.55 13.66
CA GLY A 41 11.51 -5.06 15.01
C GLY A 41 10.29 -5.69 15.66
N PRO A 42 9.89 -5.14 16.82
CA PRO A 42 8.97 -5.79 17.76
C PRO A 42 7.48 -5.57 17.44
N VAL A 43 7.11 -4.75 16.45
CA VAL A 43 5.70 -4.41 16.21
C VAL A 43 4.93 -5.64 15.75
N GLN A 44 3.89 -6.00 16.51
CA GLN A 44 2.93 -7.06 16.19
C GLN A 44 1.56 -6.48 15.81
N LYS A 45 1.20 -5.34 16.38
CA LYS A 45 -0.08 -4.66 16.16
C LYS A 45 0.12 -3.16 16.01
N SER A 46 -0.72 -2.53 15.22
CA SER A 46 -0.72 -1.07 15.05
C SER A 46 -1.09 -0.28 16.34
N THR A 47 -1.44 -0.98 17.42
CA THR A 47 -1.67 -0.43 18.75
C THR A 47 -0.45 -0.47 19.65
N ASP A 48 0.61 -1.16 19.25
CA ASP A 48 1.83 -1.29 20.05
C ASP A 48 2.54 0.08 20.22
N PRO A 49 3.16 0.35 21.37
CA PRO A 49 3.98 1.56 21.54
C PRO A 49 5.07 1.69 20.47
N ALA A 50 5.75 0.60 20.13
CA ALA A 50 6.78 0.57 19.09
C ALA A 50 6.26 1.00 17.70
N TYR A 51 4.98 0.80 17.41
CA TYR A 51 4.36 1.31 16.17
C TYR A 51 4.30 2.85 16.16
N ARG A 52 3.96 3.47 17.31
CA ARG A 52 3.98 4.92 17.43
C ARG A 52 5.41 5.47 17.33
N GLU A 53 6.35 4.84 18.02
CA GLU A 53 7.77 5.22 18.01
C GLU A 53 8.37 5.11 16.60
N MET A 54 7.97 4.12 15.82
CA MET A 54 8.38 3.96 14.44
C MET A 54 8.06 5.21 13.61
N TRP A 55 6.86 5.77 13.74
CA TRP A 55 6.46 6.97 13.00
C TRP A 55 7.19 8.24 13.43
N GLN A 56 7.78 8.24 14.62
CA GLN A 56 8.58 9.35 15.13
C GLN A 56 10.05 9.30 14.68
N ARG A 57 10.46 8.24 14.00
CA ARG A 57 11.83 8.12 13.49
C ARG A 57 12.07 9.13 12.38
N PRO A 58 13.22 9.81 12.38
CA PRO A 58 13.60 10.67 11.26
C PRO A 58 13.56 9.89 9.95
N ASP A 59 12.95 10.50 8.94
CA ASP A 59 12.91 9.98 7.57
C ASP A 59 12.42 8.52 7.41
N VAL A 60 11.51 8.08 8.27
CA VAL A 60 10.95 6.71 8.19
C VAL A 60 10.28 6.43 6.84
N VAL A 61 9.67 7.45 6.25
CA VAL A 61 8.97 7.31 4.95
C VAL A 61 9.98 7.21 3.82
N GLY A 62 10.97 8.11 3.75
CA GLY A 62 12.03 8.09 2.74
C GLY A 62 12.82 6.78 2.80
N THR A 63 13.20 6.33 4.01
CA THR A 63 13.88 5.04 4.19
C THR A 63 13.07 3.88 3.60
N MET A 64 11.75 3.85 3.83
CA MET A 64 10.92 2.76 3.30
C MET A 64 10.76 2.84 1.77
N VAL A 65 10.73 4.04 1.20
CA VAL A 65 10.75 4.25 -0.25
C VAL A 65 12.03 3.67 -0.86
N GLU A 66 13.18 3.98 -0.28
CA GLU A 66 14.47 3.45 -0.75
C GLU A 66 14.58 1.93 -0.58
N ASP A 67 14.06 1.36 0.50
CA ASP A 67 13.97 -0.09 0.70
C ASP A 67 13.18 -0.76 -0.44
N TRP A 68 12.05 -0.19 -0.84
CA TRP A 68 11.26 -0.70 -1.97
C TRP A 68 12.04 -0.60 -3.29
N LYS A 69 12.66 0.53 -3.57
CA LYS A 69 13.48 0.70 -4.79
C LYS A 69 14.63 -0.31 -4.83
N TYR A 70 15.30 -0.52 -3.70
CA TYR A 70 16.40 -1.49 -3.61
C TYR A 70 15.92 -2.92 -3.92
N VAL A 71 14.79 -3.33 -3.34
CA VAL A 71 14.23 -4.66 -3.58
C VAL A 71 13.80 -4.82 -5.04
N ILE A 72 13.14 -3.82 -5.63
CA ILE A 72 12.73 -3.89 -7.03
C ILE A 72 13.94 -3.87 -7.96
N ASN A 73 15.00 -3.14 -7.65
CA ASN A 73 16.25 -3.21 -8.40
C ASN A 73 16.80 -4.65 -8.46
N ALA A 74 16.79 -5.36 -7.33
CA ALA A 74 17.22 -6.76 -7.29
C ALA A 74 16.23 -7.70 -8.01
N PHE A 75 14.94 -7.39 -7.97
CA PHE A 75 13.90 -8.23 -8.57
C PHE A 75 13.90 -8.19 -10.10
N VAL A 76 14.15 -7.01 -10.69
CA VAL A 76 14.19 -6.85 -12.16
C VAL A 76 15.40 -7.51 -12.81
N GLU A 77 16.41 -7.87 -12.03
CA GLU A 77 17.57 -8.64 -12.51
C GLU A 77 17.29 -10.16 -12.63
N LEU A 78 16.13 -10.62 -12.14
CA LEU A 78 15.77 -12.03 -12.25
C LEU A 78 15.15 -12.31 -13.63
N ASP A 79 15.59 -13.34 -14.32
CA ASP A 79 15.07 -13.78 -15.62
C ASP A 79 13.55 -14.02 -15.63
N SER A 80 12.97 -14.32 -14.46
CA SER A 80 11.54 -14.54 -14.29
C SER A 80 10.72 -13.27 -14.08
N THR A 81 11.36 -12.08 -14.07
CA THR A 81 10.69 -10.80 -13.81
C THR A 81 10.63 -9.94 -15.06
N ASP A 82 9.44 -9.54 -15.45
CA ASP A 82 9.25 -8.54 -16.49
C ASP A 82 9.22 -7.14 -15.87
N SER A 83 10.26 -6.36 -16.12
CA SER A 83 10.42 -5.01 -15.58
C SER A 83 9.36 -4.01 -16.08
N GLU A 84 8.69 -4.32 -17.20
CA GLU A 84 7.63 -3.49 -17.76
C GLU A 84 6.24 -3.83 -17.21
N ARG A 85 6.12 -4.84 -16.34
CA ARG A 85 4.85 -5.31 -15.79
C ARG A 85 4.86 -5.42 -14.27
N ILE A 86 5.20 -4.32 -13.60
CA ILE A 86 5.27 -4.26 -12.13
C ILE A 86 4.05 -3.51 -11.59
N GLY A 87 3.28 -4.15 -10.72
CA GLY A 87 2.18 -3.56 -9.99
C GLY A 87 2.47 -3.41 -8.50
N PHE A 88 1.85 -2.44 -7.86
CA PHE A 88 1.93 -2.24 -6.42
C PHE A 88 0.57 -2.51 -5.76
N TRP A 89 0.58 -3.21 -4.63
CA TRP A 89 -0.60 -3.45 -3.83
C TRP A 89 -0.32 -3.21 -2.35
N GLY A 90 -0.91 -2.18 -1.78
CA GLY A 90 -0.75 -1.85 -0.38
C GLY A 90 -1.97 -1.12 0.19
N LEU A 91 -2.51 -1.60 1.33
CA LEU A 91 -3.64 -1.00 2.01
C LEU A 91 -3.25 -0.55 3.42
N SER A 92 -3.90 0.51 3.95
CA SER A 92 -3.61 1.06 5.28
C SER A 92 -2.15 1.52 5.37
N MET A 93 -1.33 1.02 6.29
CA MET A 93 0.10 1.33 6.35
C MET A 93 0.81 1.04 5.01
N GLY A 94 0.37 0.01 4.27
CA GLY A 94 0.86 -0.25 2.92
C GLY A 94 0.60 0.89 1.95
N THR A 95 -0.53 1.60 2.08
CA THR A 95 -0.79 2.84 1.33
C THR A 95 0.05 4.00 1.85
N MET A 96 0.24 4.09 3.19
CA MET A 96 0.98 5.21 3.79
C MET A 96 2.42 5.28 3.28
N PHE A 97 3.08 4.14 3.12
CA PHE A 97 4.39 4.05 2.46
C PHE A 97 4.28 3.94 0.93
N GLY A 98 3.17 3.37 0.44
CA GLY A 98 2.96 3.11 -0.98
C GLY A 98 2.79 4.36 -1.83
N ILE A 99 2.09 5.39 -1.34
CA ILE A 99 1.89 6.64 -2.09
C ILE A 99 3.24 7.31 -2.42
N PRO A 100 4.14 7.58 -1.44
CA PRO A 100 5.46 8.13 -1.76
C PRO A 100 6.31 7.23 -2.66
N TYR A 101 6.23 5.90 -2.48
CA TYR A 101 6.97 4.97 -3.31
C TYR A 101 6.46 4.96 -4.76
N VAL A 102 5.15 4.78 -4.98
CA VAL A 102 4.56 4.74 -6.34
C VAL A 102 4.80 6.05 -7.09
N ALA A 103 4.71 7.18 -6.40
CA ALA A 103 5.01 8.49 -6.98
C ALA A 103 6.47 8.61 -7.46
N SER A 104 7.40 7.92 -6.80
CA SER A 104 8.84 8.06 -7.03
C SER A 104 9.44 6.98 -7.92
N ASP A 105 8.67 5.95 -8.33
CA ASP A 105 9.17 4.83 -9.13
C ASP A 105 8.32 4.59 -10.39
N SER A 106 8.78 5.05 -11.53
CA SER A 106 8.09 4.95 -12.83
C SER A 106 7.95 3.51 -13.37
N ARG A 107 8.63 2.53 -12.74
CA ARG A 107 8.48 1.12 -13.10
C ARG A 107 7.14 0.55 -12.65
N ILE A 108 6.50 1.16 -11.67
CA ILE A 108 5.16 0.77 -11.25
C ILE A 108 4.15 1.18 -12.33
N LYS A 109 3.46 0.22 -12.93
CA LYS A 109 2.52 0.45 -14.04
C LYS A 109 1.07 0.63 -13.56
N ALA A 110 0.72 0.09 -12.41
CA ALA A 110 -0.57 0.29 -11.77
C ALA A 110 -0.48 0.06 -10.25
N ALA A 111 -1.35 0.68 -9.49
CA ALA A 111 -1.36 0.54 -8.04
C ALA A 111 -2.75 0.30 -7.47
N VAL A 112 -2.83 -0.62 -6.50
CA VAL A 112 -3.96 -0.77 -5.58
C VAL A 112 -3.57 -0.16 -4.25
N LEU A 113 -4.27 0.91 -3.90
CA LEU A 113 -4.08 1.70 -2.68
C LEU A 113 -5.39 1.81 -1.91
N GLY A 114 -5.36 2.37 -0.73
CA GLY A 114 -6.58 2.70 0.01
C GLY A 114 -6.50 2.42 1.52
N LYS A 115 -7.67 2.49 2.16
CA LYS A 115 -7.78 2.43 3.64
C LYS A 115 -6.82 3.42 4.30
N SER A 116 -6.72 4.61 3.73
CA SER A 116 -5.90 5.72 4.18
C SER A 116 -6.53 7.04 3.74
N GLY A 117 -6.18 8.14 4.37
CA GLY A 117 -6.80 9.44 4.12
C GLY A 117 -5.93 10.60 4.62
N LEU A 118 -6.38 11.84 4.39
CA LEU A 118 -5.73 13.05 4.86
C LEU A 118 -6.06 13.42 6.30
N THR A 119 -7.11 12.81 6.88
CA THR A 119 -7.55 13.05 8.26
C THR A 119 -7.91 11.74 8.97
N GLY A 120 -7.95 11.80 10.29
CA GLY A 120 -8.25 10.68 11.18
C GLY A 120 -7.11 10.34 12.12
N SER A 121 -7.42 9.54 13.15
CA SER A 121 -6.51 9.24 14.26
C SER A 121 -5.17 8.60 13.82
N SER A 122 -5.17 7.85 12.72
CA SER A 122 -3.93 7.26 12.18
C SER A 122 -3.06 8.29 11.49
N VAL A 123 -3.63 9.29 10.85
CA VAL A 123 -2.91 10.41 10.22
C VAL A 123 -2.25 11.27 11.27
N GLU A 124 -2.99 11.66 12.31
CA GLU A 124 -2.48 12.45 13.44
C GLU A 124 -1.32 11.75 14.15
N ARG A 125 -1.44 10.43 14.34
CA ARG A 125 -0.42 9.63 15.02
C ARG A 125 0.86 9.47 14.21
N SER A 126 0.75 9.32 12.90
CA SER A 126 1.87 9.05 12.00
C SER A 126 2.53 10.32 11.46
N GLY A 127 1.79 11.43 11.40
CA GLY A 127 2.27 12.64 10.71
C GLY A 127 2.42 12.48 9.20
N ILE A 128 1.73 11.51 8.58
CA ILE A 128 1.92 11.14 7.17
C ILE A 128 1.38 12.18 6.16
N ARG A 129 0.48 13.05 6.59
CA ARG A 129 -0.25 13.99 5.72
C ARG A 129 0.65 14.80 4.77
N PRO A 130 1.76 15.43 5.21
CA PRO A 130 2.63 16.18 4.31
C PRO A 130 3.19 15.33 3.17
N TYR A 131 3.54 14.07 3.42
CA TYR A 131 4.02 13.14 2.41
C TYR A 131 2.94 12.80 1.37
N PHE A 132 1.68 12.72 1.79
CA PHE A 132 0.56 12.52 0.86
C PHE A 132 0.32 13.75 0.00
N GLU A 133 0.31 14.93 0.60
CA GLU A 133 0.11 16.20 -0.10
C GLU A 133 1.21 16.45 -1.14
N GLU A 134 2.44 16.03 -0.86
CA GLU A 134 3.56 16.12 -1.79
C GLU A 134 3.51 15.05 -2.90
N SER A 135 3.25 13.78 -2.54
CA SER A 135 3.46 12.65 -3.43
C SER A 135 2.22 12.26 -4.24
N ALA A 136 1.01 12.34 -3.66
CA ALA A 136 -0.19 11.87 -4.35
C ALA A 136 -0.46 12.58 -5.69
N PRO A 137 -0.23 13.92 -5.82
CA PRO A 137 -0.38 14.61 -7.11
C PRO A 137 0.58 14.12 -8.19
N GLN A 138 1.68 13.48 -7.82
CA GLN A 138 2.70 12.98 -8.74
C GLN A 138 2.41 11.57 -9.25
N ILE A 139 1.44 10.86 -8.70
CA ILE A 139 1.02 9.54 -9.17
C ILE A 139 0.22 9.70 -10.46
N MET A 140 0.82 9.31 -11.59
CA MET A 140 0.18 9.34 -12.90
C MET A 140 -0.25 7.95 -13.38
N GLN A 141 0.23 6.89 -12.75
CA GLN A 141 -0.14 5.51 -13.05
C GLN A 141 -1.62 5.26 -12.71
N PRO A 142 -2.27 4.31 -13.39
CA PRO A 142 -3.60 3.85 -13.01
C PRO A 142 -3.70 3.43 -11.54
N VAL A 143 -4.71 3.92 -10.83
CA VAL A 143 -4.92 3.64 -9.40
C VAL A 143 -6.32 3.11 -9.14
N LEU A 144 -6.44 1.99 -8.44
CA LEU A 144 -7.66 1.61 -7.75
C LEU A 144 -7.50 1.94 -6.27
N PHE A 145 -8.33 2.85 -5.79
CA PHE A 145 -8.33 3.30 -4.40
C PHE A 145 -9.54 2.74 -3.67
N SER A 146 -9.30 1.98 -2.59
CA SER A 146 -10.35 1.33 -1.81
C SER A 146 -10.55 2.04 -0.48
N ILE A 147 -11.82 2.33 -0.13
CA ILE A 147 -12.17 2.92 1.17
C ILE A 147 -13.13 2.01 1.94
N GLN A 148 -13.08 2.09 3.27
CA GLN A 148 -14.12 1.59 4.15
C GLN A 148 -15.02 2.72 4.57
N TRP A 149 -16.35 2.52 4.44
CA TRP A 149 -17.30 3.59 4.62
C TRP A 149 -17.41 4.09 6.06
N ASP A 150 -17.20 3.21 7.03
CA ASP A 150 -17.26 3.46 8.46
C ASP A 150 -15.89 3.25 9.13
N ASP A 151 -14.81 3.59 8.41
CA ASP A 151 -13.44 3.47 8.91
C ASP A 151 -13.25 4.34 10.17
N GLU A 152 -12.84 3.71 11.27
CA GLU A 152 -12.63 4.37 12.56
C GLU A 152 -11.22 4.94 12.74
N ARG A 153 -10.35 4.78 11.72
CA ARG A 153 -8.94 5.22 11.74
C ARG A 153 -8.66 6.36 10.78
N PHE A 154 -9.37 6.37 9.66
CA PHE A 154 -9.27 7.39 8.61
C PHE A 154 -10.67 7.92 8.33
N ASP A 155 -10.87 9.21 8.55
CA ASP A 155 -12.16 9.83 8.30
C ASP A 155 -12.58 9.65 6.86
N ARG A 156 -13.86 9.36 6.63
CA ARG A 156 -14.40 9.18 5.27
C ARG A 156 -14.05 10.35 4.35
N GLN A 157 -14.26 11.57 4.83
CA GLN A 157 -13.96 12.77 4.06
C GLN A 157 -12.46 12.85 3.71
N GLY A 158 -11.59 12.54 4.66
CA GLY A 158 -10.14 12.50 4.42
C GLY A 158 -9.70 11.42 3.43
N GLN A 159 -10.41 10.28 3.37
CA GLN A 159 -10.16 9.25 2.36
C GLN A 159 -10.56 9.74 0.96
N LEU A 160 -11.69 10.43 0.82
CA LEU A 160 -12.13 11.01 -0.45
C LEU A 160 -11.20 12.15 -0.90
N GLU A 161 -10.77 13.02 0.01
CA GLU A 161 -9.81 14.08 -0.28
C GLU A 161 -8.46 13.51 -0.76
N LEU A 162 -7.97 12.43 -0.14
CA LEU A 162 -6.74 11.77 -0.60
C LEU A 162 -6.92 11.18 -1.99
N PHE A 163 -8.06 10.54 -2.27
CA PHE A 163 -8.37 10.06 -3.62
C PHE A 163 -8.41 11.18 -4.64
N ASP A 164 -9.02 12.31 -4.31
CA ASP A 164 -9.09 13.47 -5.21
C ASP A 164 -7.70 14.04 -5.51
N LEU A 165 -6.80 13.99 -4.52
CA LEU A 165 -5.44 14.50 -4.64
C LEU A 165 -4.54 13.68 -5.59
N ILE A 166 -4.83 12.38 -5.81
CA ILE A 166 -4.07 11.53 -6.73
C ILE A 166 -4.14 12.10 -8.15
N GLY A 167 -2.97 12.34 -8.76
CA GLY A 167 -2.83 13.00 -10.06
C GLY A 167 -3.27 12.17 -11.27
N SER A 168 -3.40 10.86 -11.13
CA SER A 168 -3.80 9.96 -12.21
C SER A 168 -5.17 10.32 -12.80
N SER A 169 -5.26 10.36 -14.13
CA SER A 169 -6.54 10.48 -14.86
C SER A 169 -7.32 9.16 -14.91
N ASP A 170 -6.65 8.02 -14.74
CA ASP A 170 -7.28 6.69 -14.63
C ASP A 170 -7.25 6.23 -13.17
N LYS A 171 -8.03 6.90 -12.32
CA LYS A 171 -8.22 6.53 -10.93
C LYS A 171 -9.65 6.10 -10.66
N ARG A 172 -9.81 5.02 -9.87
CA ARG A 172 -11.10 4.43 -9.54
C ARG A 172 -11.25 4.34 -8.04
N LEU A 173 -12.42 4.75 -7.54
CA LEU A 173 -12.78 4.64 -6.13
C LEU A 173 -13.72 3.47 -5.93
N HIS A 174 -13.34 2.55 -5.03
CA HIS A 174 -14.21 1.47 -4.56
C HIS A 174 -14.49 1.65 -3.06
N ALA A 175 -15.74 1.84 -2.72
CA ALA A 175 -16.20 2.00 -1.34
C ALA A 175 -16.89 0.72 -0.86
N TYR A 176 -16.43 0.19 0.26
CA TYR A 176 -17.00 -0.99 0.91
C TYR A 176 -17.62 -0.60 2.26
N PRO A 177 -18.73 -1.22 2.66
CA PRO A 177 -19.30 -1.01 3.98
C PRO A 177 -18.38 -1.54 5.08
N GLY A 178 -18.55 -0.98 6.29
CA GLY A 178 -17.88 -1.50 7.49
C GLY A 178 -16.63 -0.72 7.90
N LYS A 179 -15.96 -1.26 8.92
CA LYS A 179 -14.82 -0.66 9.62
C LYS A 179 -13.48 -0.95 8.92
N HIS A 180 -12.42 -0.35 9.43
CA HIS A 180 -11.07 -0.46 8.86
C HIS A 180 -10.61 -1.89 8.55
N GLN A 181 -10.92 -2.85 9.42
CA GLN A 181 -10.48 -4.24 9.22
C GLN A 181 -11.40 -5.07 8.31
N ASP A 182 -12.60 -4.57 8.03
CA ASP A 182 -13.57 -5.30 7.21
C ASP A 182 -13.10 -5.33 5.75
N ARG A 183 -13.53 -6.36 5.02
CA ARG A 183 -13.30 -6.50 3.59
C ARG A 183 -14.58 -6.97 2.92
N GLY A 184 -14.93 -6.35 1.81
CA GLY A 184 -15.91 -6.93 0.90
C GLY A 184 -15.39 -8.27 0.36
N PRO A 185 -16.25 -9.29 0.24
CA PRO A 185 -15.83 -10.63 -0.23
C PRO A 185 -15.21 -10.59 -1.63
N GLU A 186 -15.67 -9.66 -2.47
CA GLU A 186 -15.18 -9.47 -3.84
C GLU A 186 -13.93 -8.59 -3.94
N ALA A 187 -13.54 -7.91 -2.87
CA ALA A 187 -12.53 -6.85 -2.92
C ALA A 187 -11.19 -7.32 -3.48
N LEU A 188 -10.73 -8.52 -3.09
CA LEU A 188 -9.46 -9.05 -3.57
C LEU A 188 -9.49 -9.33 -5.08
N GLN A 189 -10.58 -9.95 -5.55
CA GLN A 189 -10.74 -10.27 -6.98
C GLN A 189 -10.78 -9.00 -7.83
N VAL A 190 -11.57 -8.02 -7.44
CA VAL A 190 -11.67 -6.73 -8.15
C VAL A 190 -10.33 -6.01 -8.21
N GLN A 191 -9.57 -6.03 -7.12
CA GLN A 191 -8.24 -5.42 -7.04
C GLN A 191 -7.22 -6.15 -7.94
N ALA A 192 -7.25 -7.48 -7.98
CA ALA A 192 -6.38 -8.25 -8.86
C ALA A 192 -6.75 -8.07 -10.35
N GLU A 193 -8.03 -8.08 -10.68
CA GLU A 193 -8.50 -7.83 -12.05
C GLU A 193 -8.17 -6.42 -12.53
N PHE A 194 -8.16 -5.46 -11.62
CA PHE A 194 -7.67 -4.12 -11.93
C PHE A 194 -6.19 -4.15 -12.32
N LEU A 195 -5.32 -4.75 -11.51
CA LEU A 195 -3.90 -4.87 -11.85
C LEU A 195 -3.69 -5.66 -13.14
N LYS A 196 -4.44 -6.75 -13.34
CA LYS A 196 -4.36 -7.57 -14.54
C LYS A 196 -4.52 -6.77 -15.83
N ARG A 197 -5.44 -5.82 -15.86
CA ARG A 197 -5.68 -4.94 -17.02
C ARG A 197 -4.45 -4.16 -17.47
N TYR A 198 -3.52 -3.87 -16.57
CA TYR A 198 -2.34 -3.03 -16.86
C TYR A 198 -1.03 -3.81 -16.84
N LEU A 199 -1.06 -5.07 -16.39
CA LEU A 199 0.13 -5.92 -16.31
C LEU A 199 0.13 -7.06 -17.36
N GLU A 200 -0.98 -7.31 -18.04
CA GLU A 200 -1.13 -8.27 -19.13
C GLU A 200 -1.54 -7.55 -20.42
#